data_d10dcb25a17be916ec1a5a8a93aebeb4
#
_entry.id   d10dcb25a17be916ec1a5a8a93aebeb4
#
_cell.length_a   1.000
_cell.length_b   1.000
_cell.length_c   1.000
_cell.angle_alpha   90.00
_cell.angle_beta   90.00
_cell.angle_gamma   90.00
#
_symmetry.space_group_name_H-M   'P 1'
#
loop_
_entity.id
_entity.type
_entity.pdbx_description
1 polymer ?
#
loop_
_entity_poly.entity_id
_entity_poly.type
_entity_poly.pdbx_seq_one_letter_code
_entity_poly.pdbx_strand_id
1 'polypeptide(L)'
;HNAQEDFWKAVDVDKAMPMIDDPSALVKHFREYYPEGKDEETRDIYRAMSAWNAERFLECVTEGTIDLFVPAGNEIKLDAEFEVNGVTVHLQGIIDRVFFDDGGYIPLELKTGPWKDSKKSRMRKEMAFYQLLFEECEEQVLIDAGLDPTIGVTHWGWFFPASNYIYVEEVKKRSMTSVLNSLGKLVDAYLAEDFPYQYFYKKCDKCGFKNNCEAAGGGTTYDWF
;
A
#
# COMPACT_ATOMS: atom_id res chain seq x y z
N HIS A 1 -8.18 -6.15 -3.79
CA HIS A 1 -7.16 -6.61 -2.83
C HIS A 1 -7.28 -8.12 -2.58
N ASN A 2 -8.40 -8.63 -2.05
CA ASN A 2 -8.57 -10.04 -1.70
C ASN A 2 -8.22 -11.01 -2.83
N ALA A 3 -8.66 -10.75 -4.07
CA ALA A 3 -8.36 -11.63 -5.20
C ALA A 3 -6.86 -11.72 -5.52
N GLN A 4 -6.10 -10.66 -5.30
CA GLN A 4 -4.64 -10.68 -5.45
C GLN A 4 -3.98 -11.42 -4.28
N GLU A 5 -4.49 -11.25 -3.08
CA GLU A 5 -4.06 -12.02 -1.92
C GLU A 5 -4.31 -13.52 -2.09
N ASP A 6 -5.50 -13.88 -2.56
CA ASP A 6 -5.86 -15.27 -2.85
C ASP A 6 -4.94 -15.89 -3.93
N PHE A 7 -4.58 -15.11 -4.96
CA PHE A 7 -3.59 -15.51 -5.95
C PHE A 7 -2.26 -15.89 -5.29
N TRP A 8 -1.69 -15.00 -4.46
CA TRP A 8 -0.39 -15.23 -3.84
C TRP A 8 -0.38 -16.40 -2.85
N LYS A 9 -1.51 -16.71 -2.22
CA LYS A 9 -1.67 -17.87 -1.34
C LYS A 9 -1.80 -19.18 -2.09
N ALA A 10 -2.29 -19.14 -3.32
CA ALA A 10 -2.67 -20.32 -4.10
C ALA A 10 -1.73 -20.64 -5.27
N VAL A 11 -0.95 -19.66 -5.72
CA VAL A 11 -0.08 -19.84 -6.89
C VAL A 11 0.94 -20.95 -6.68
N ASP A 12 1.05 -21.83 -7.67
CA ASP A 12 1.96 -22.95 -7.70
C ASP A 12 3.01 -22.70 -8.79
N VAL A 13 4.20 -22.37 -8.37
CA VAL A 13 5.35 -22.05 -9.24
C VAL A 13 5.70 -23.25 -10.14
N ASP A 14 5.66 -24.47 -9.61
CA ASP A 14 6.01 -25.69 -10.37
C ASP A 14 5.02 -25.95 -11.51
N LYS A 15 3.76 -25.59 -11.35
CA LYS A 15 2.74 -25.68 -12.41
C LYS A 15 2.89 -24.60 -13.47
N ALA A 16 3.46 -23.45 -13.13
CA ALA A 16 3.70 -22.35 -14.05
C ALA A 16 4.97 -22.56 -14.90
N MET A 17 6.00 -23.20 -14.35
CA MET A 17 7.29 -23.45 -15.02
C MET A 17 7.20 -24.04 -16.43
N PRO A 18 6.34 -25.03 -16.75
CA PRO A 18 6.22 -25.57 -18.11
C PRO A 18 5.69 -24.57 -19.15
N MET A 19 5.21 -23.40 -18.72
CA MET A 19 4.60 -22.38 -19.61
C MET A 19 5.53 -21.18 -19.91
N ILE A 20 6.81 -21.25 -19.51
CA ILE A 20 7.76 -20.12 -19.68
C ILE A 20 7.98 -19.72 -21.15
N ASP A 21 7.86 -20.67 -22.08
CA ASP A 21 8.00 -20.43 -23.51
C ASP A 21 6.70 -19.96 -24.19
N ASP A 22 5.57 -19.92 -23.46
CA ASP A 22 4.27 -19.44 -23.93
C ASP A 22 3.67 -18.42 -22.94
N PRO A 23 4.04 -17.13 -23.05
CA PRO A 23 3.51 -16.08 -22.19
C PRO A 23 1.97 -16.01 -22.17
N SER A 24 1.32 -16.35 -23.29
CA SER A 24 -0.15 -16.33 -23.36
C SER A 24 -0.78 -17.44 -22.54
N ALA A 25 -0.20 -18.63 -22.57
CA ALA A 25 -0.63 -19.76 -21.74
C ALA A 25 -0.41 -19.43 -20.25
N LEU A 26 0.72 -18.82 -19.91
CA LEU A 26 1.05 -18.42 -18.54
C LEU A 26 0.05 -17.38 -18.01
N VAL A 27 -0.26 -16.33 -18.78
CA VAL A 27 -1.28 -15.34 -18.42
C VAL A 27 -2.63 -15.99 -18.19
N LYS A 28 -3.03 -16.92 -19.10
CA LYS A 28 -4.29 -17.67 -18.97
C LYS A 28 -4.29 -18.53 -17.70
N HIS A 29 -3.21 -19.24 -17.42
CA HIS A 29 -3.06 -20.03 -16.21
C HIS A 29 -3.18 -19.16 -14.95
N PHE A 30 -2.49 -18.02 -14.88
CA PHE A 30 -2.59 -17.13 -13.74
C PHE A 30 -3.99 -16.47 -13.63
N ARG A 31 -4.70 -16.29 -14.75
CA ARG A 31 -6.08 -15.79 -14.73
C ARG A 31 -7.06 -16.73 -14.01
N GLU A 32 -6.78 -18.03 -13.99
CA GLU A 32 -7.62 -19.05 -13.35
C GLU A 32 -7.67 -18.92 -11.82
N TYR A 33 -6.67 -18.28 -11.21
CA TYR A 33 -6.66 -17.97 -9.78
C TYR A 33 -7.57 -16.80 -9.39
N TYR A 34 -8.04 -16.02 -10.37
CA TYR A 34 -8.94 -14.91 -10.12
C TYR A 34 -10.38 -15.26 -10.40
N PRO A 35 -11.35 -14.73 -9.63
CA PRO A 35 -12.77 -14.97 -9.92
C PRO A 35 -13.17 -14.36 -11.28
N GLU A 36 -14.34 -14.76 -11.79
CA GLU A 36 -14.88 -14.27 -13.07
C GLU A 36 -14.96 -12.74 -13.18
N GLY A 37 -15.25 -12.06 -12.08
CA GLY A 37 -15.48 -10.62 -12.05
C GLY A 37 -16.96 -10.28 -12.36
N LYS A 38 -17.53 -9.45 -11.52
CA LYS A 38 -18.95 -9.08 -11.53
C LYS A 38 -19.34 -8.14 -12.69
N ASP A 39 -18.39 -7.40 -13.22
CA ASP A 39 -18.55 -6.41 -14.29
C ASP A 39 -17.29 -6.36 -15.18
N GLU A 40 -17.35 -5.62 -16.29
CA GLU A 40 -16.25 -5.52 -17.26
C GLU A 40 -15.00 -4.87 -16.63
N GLU A 41 -15.19 -3.81 -15.83
CA GLU A 41 -14.07 -3.11 -15.16
C GLU A 41 -13.32 -4.08 -14.25
N THR A 42 -14.02 -4.89 -13.45
CA THR A 42 -13.42 -5.90 -12.57
C THR A 42 -12.70 -6.99 -13.37
N ARG A 43 -13.28 -7.44 -14.50
CA ARG A 43 -12.62 -8.42 -15.38
C ARG A 43 -11.34 -7.88 -16.01
N ASP A 44 -11.33 -6.61 -16.43
CA ASP A 44 -10.14 -5.96 -16.99
C ASP A 44 -9.04 -5.80 -15.93
N ILE A 45 -9.40 -5.45 -14.71
CA ILE A 45 -8.47 -5.41 -13.57
C ILE A 45 -7.82 -6.78 -13.35
N TYR A 46 -8.59 -7.86 -13.34
CA TYR A 46 -8.05 -9.21 -13.16
C TYR A 46 -7.18 -9.67 -14.35
N ARG A 47 -7.51 -9.28 -15.58
CA ARG A 47 -6.64 -9.52 -16.75
C ARG A 47 -5.31 -8.80 -16.59
N ALA A 48 -5.32 -7.54 -16.19
CA ALA A 48 -4.10 -6.77 -15.94
C ALA A 48 -3.24 -7.35 -14.83
N MET A 49 -3.85 -7.79 -13.72
CA MET A 49 -3.16 -8.46 -12.63
C MET A 49 -2.51 -9.78 -13.10
N SER A 50 -3.23 -10.60 -13.86
CA SER A 50 -2.71 -11.86 -14.39
C SER A 50 -1.54 -11.65 -15.35
N ALA A 51 -1.63 -10.63 -16.20
CA ALA A 51 -0.56 -10.26 -17.14
C ALA A 51 0.69 -9.79 -16.38
N TRP A 52 0.53 -8.93 -15.39
CA TRP A 52 1.65 -8.48 -14.57
C TRP A 52 2.32 -9.62 -13.80
N ASN A 53 1.52 -10.52 -13.19
CA ASN A 53 2.07 -11.68 -12.49
C ASN A 53 2.87 -12.59 -13.45
N ALA A 54 2.39 -12.76 -14.69
CA ALA A 54 3.10 -13.53 -15.70
C ALA A 54 4.40 -12.86 -16.14
N GLU A 55 4.40 -11.56 -16.35
CA GLU A 55 5.60 -10.77 -16.68
C GLU A 55 6.64 -10.90 -15.56
N ARG A 56 6.27 -10.63 -14.31
CA ARG A 56 7.15 -10.80 -13.16
C ARG A 56 7.68 -12.24 -13.02
N PHE A 57 6.84 -13.25 -13.26
CA PHE A 57 7.27 -14.65 -13.23
C PHE A 57 8.39 -14.91 -14.26
N LEU A 58 8.21 -14.46 -15.49
CA LEU A 58 9.19 -14.61 -16.56
C LEU A 58 10.48 -13.84 -16.28
N GLU A 59 10.39 -12.65 -15.68
CA GLU A 59 11.56 -11.89 -15.21
C GLU A 59 12.33 -12.70 -14.17
N CYS A 60 11.67 -13.18 -13.11
CA CYS A 60 12.29 -14.00 -12.07
C CYS A 60 12.92 -15.28 -12.62
N VAL A 61 12.30 -15.96 -13.59
CA VAL A 61 12.88 -17.14 -14.25
C VAL A 61 14.13 -16.74 -15.04
N THR A 62 14.06 -15.64 -15.79
CA THR A 62 15.17 -15.18 -16.64
C THR A 62 16.39 -14.77 -15.80
N GLU A 63 16.16 -14.16 -14.66
CA GLU A 63 17.18 -13.69 -13.73
C GLU A 63 17.67 -14.78 -12.76
N GLY A 64 17.01 -15.93 -12.73
CA GLY A 64 17.32 -17.02 -11.78
C GLY A 64 16.91 -16.71 -10.35
N THR A 65 15.94 -15.83 -10.18
CA THR A 65 15.42 -15.34 -8.87
C THR A 65 13.99 -15.80 -8.59
N ILE A 66 13.64 -17.00 -9.06
CA ILE A 66 12.25 -17.50 -8.97
C ILE A 66 11.73 -17.56 -7.54
N ASP A 67 12.60 -17.74 -6.55
CA ASP A 67 12.26 -17.73 -5.13
C ASP A 67 11.75 -16.35 -4.67
N LEU A 68 12.03 -15.29 -5.43
CA LEU A 68 11.57 -13.92 -5.17
C LEU A 68 10.27 -13.57 -5.90
N PHE A 69 9.71 -14.51 -6.68
CA PHE A 69 8.46 -14.29 -7.38
C PHE A 69 7.29 -14.04 -6.42
N VAL A 70 7.19 -14.86 -5.38
CA VAL A 70 6.16 -14.71 -4.35
C VAL A 70 6.57 -13.59 -3.39
N PRO A 71 5.65 -12.69 -3.00
CA PRO A 71 5.96 -11.66 -2.01
C PRO A 71 6.47 -12.26 -0.70
N ALA A 72 7.45 -11.61 -0.06
CA ALA A 72 7.90 -11.94 1.27
C ALA A 72 6.78 -11.80 2.32
N GLY A 73 5.80 -10.91 2.06
CA GLY A 73 4.64 -10.74 2.91
C GLY A 73 3.41 -10.21 2.18
N ASN A 74 2.22 -10.59 2.67
CA ASN A 74 0.92 -10.16 2.16
C ASN A 74 0.06 -9.67 3.31
N GLU A 75 -0.61 -8.50 3.16
CA GLU A 75 -1.48 -7.89 4.18
C GLU A 75 -0.75 -7.80 5.55
N ILE A 76 0.50 -7.32 5.50
CA ILE A 76 1.36 -7.24 6.68
C ILE A 76 0.88 -6.12 7.58
N LYS A 77 0.44 -6.50 8.78
CA LYS A 77 0.08 -5.56 9.83
C LYS A 77 1.31 -5.23 10.66
N LEU A 78 1.71 -3.96 10.66
CA LEU A 78 2.76 -3.43 11.50
C LEU A 78 2.18 -2.44 12.51
N ASP A 79 2.74 -2.44 13.70
CA ASP A 79 2.48 -1.46 14.74
C ASP A 79 3.80 -1.06 15.40
N ALA A 80 3.90 0.21 15.78
CA ALA A 80 5.08 0.77 16.39
C ALA A 80 4.72 1.83 17.43
N GLU A 81 5.51 1.91 18.48
CA GLU A 81 5.51 3.05 19.40
C GLU A 81 6.63 4.01 19.00
N PHE A 82 6.29 5.28 18.88
CA PHE A 82 7.21 6.28 18.40
C PHE A 82 7.09 7.58 19.20
N GLU A 83 8.23 8.12 19.66
CA GLU A 83 8.28 9.36 20.43
C GLU A 83 8.22 10.59 19.50
N VAL A 84 7.22 11.43 19.67
CA VAL A 84 7.04 12.67 18.91
C VAL A 84 6.79 13.82 19.88
N ASN A 85 7.66 14.81 19.89
CA ASN A 85 7.55 15.99 20.75
C ASN A 85 7.30 15.65 22.23
N GLY A 86 7.90 14.56 22.74
CA GLY A 86 7.75 14.10 24.13
C GLY A 86 6.45 13.36 24.43
N VAL A 87 5.73 12.96 23.39
CA VAL A 87 4.52 12.12 23.49
C VAL A 87 4.75 10.81 22.76
N THR A 88 4.49 9.68 23.44
CA THR A 88 4.46 8.37 22.78
C THR A 88 3.20 8.27 21.92
N VAL A 89 3.36 8.04 20.63
CA VAL A 89 2.27 7.81 19.69
C VAL A 89 2.29 6.36 19.20
N HIS A 90 1.14 5.71 19.15
CA HIS A 90 0.97 4.41 18.54
C HIS A 90 0.66 4.57 17.06
N LEU A 91 1.54 4.02 16.23
CA LEU A 91 1.38 3.99 14.78
C LEU A 91 0.98 2.59 14.35
N GLN A 92 0.01 2.48 13.46
CA GLN A 92 -0.43 1.19 12.93
C GLN A 92 -0.73 1.32 11.43
N GLY A 93 -0.37 0.30 10.67
CA GLY A 93 -0.67 0.23 9.24
C GLY A 93 -0.74 -1.21 8.76
N ILE A 94 -1.40 -1.40 7.63
CA ILE A 94 -1.44 -2.67 6.91
C ILE A 94 -0.86 -2.41 5.52
N ILE A 95 0.18 -3.17 5.17
CA ILE A 95 0.86 -3.08 3.89
C ILE A 95 0.33 -4.19 3.00
N ASP A 96 -0.17 -3.83 1.82
CA ASP A 96 -0.79 -4.81 0.91
C ASP A 96 0.18 -5.95 0.55
N ARG A 97 1.43 -5.60 0.19
CA ARG A 97 2.48 -6.55 -0.24
C ARG A 97 3.85 -6.06 0.17
N VAL A 98 4.73 -6.99 0.44
CA VAL A 98 6.16 -6.73 0.63
C VAL A 98 6.92 -7.69 -0.26
N PHE A 99 7.60 -7.15 -1.26
CA PHE A 99 8.55 -7.91 -2.07
C PHE A 99 9.96 -7.76 -1.51
N PHE A 100 10.83 -8.67 -1.90
CA PHE A 100 12.26 -8.58 -1.65
C PHE A 100 12.98 -8.49 -3.00
N ASP A 101 13.87 -7.51 -3.15
CA ASP A 101 14.67 -7.30 -4.35
C ASP A 101 15.86 -6.37 -4.04
N ASP A 102 16.97 -6.51 -4.77
CA ASP A 102 18.21 -5.71 -4.57
C ASP A 102 18.69 -5.63 -3.11
N GLY A 103 18.50 -6.71 -2.36
CA GLY A 103 18.93 -6.80 -0.97
C GLY A 103 18.09 -5.98 0.01
N GLY A 104 16.88 -5.58 -0.36
CA GLY A 104 15.97 -4.84 0.51
C GLY A 104 14.50 -5.15 0.29
N TYR A 105 13.67 -4.69 1.21
CA TYR A 105 12.22 -4.81 1.07
C TYR A 105 11.64 -3.68 0.21
N ILE A 106 10.62 -4.04 -0.55
CA ILE A 106 9.82 -3.15 -1.40
C ILE A 106 8.36 -3.29 -0.97
N PRO A 107 7.88 -2.46 -0.03
CA PRO A 107 6.45 -2.33 0.20
C PRO A 107 5.75 -1.89 -1.09
N LEU A 108 4.71 -2.62 -1.49
CA LEU A 108 3.93 -2.35 -2.69
C LEU A 108 2.46 -2.21 -2.33
N GLU A 109 1.88 -1.09 -2.72
CA GLU A 109 0.47 -0.75 -2.50
C GLU A 109 -0.35 -0.93 -3.76
N LEU A 110 -1.46 -1.61 -3.69
CA LEU A 110 -2.39 -1.83 -4.79
C LEU A 110 -3.47 -0.74 -4.80
N LYS A 111 -3.59 -0.02 -5.90
CA LYS A 111 -4.57 1.06 -6.07
C LYS A 111 -5.57 0.72 -7.18
N THR A 112 -6.82 0.50 -6.84
CA THR A 112 -7.89 0.13 -7.79
C THR A 112 -8.28 1.24 -8.76
N GLY A 113 -8.04 2.50 -8.41
CA GLY A 113 -8.33 3.63 -9.30
C GLY A 113 -7.21 3.90 -10.32
N PRO A 114 -7.47 4.72 -11.36
CA PRO A 114 -6.49 5.00 -12.40
C PRO A 114 -5.29 5.79 -11.86
N TRP A 115 -4.14 5.58 -12.47
CA TRP A 115 -2.94 6.37 -12.25
C TRP A 115 -3.14 7.83 -12.61
N LYS A 116 -2.58 8.73 -11.80
CA LYS A 116 -2.48 10.19 -12.07
C LYS A 116 -1.24 10.74 -11.37
N ASP A 117 -0.39 11.46 -12.10
CA ASP A 117 0.83 12.06 -11.55
C ASP A 117 0.58 12.98 -10.34
N SER A 118 -0.57 13.63 -10.29
CA SER A 118 -0.97 14.47 -9.17
C SER A 118 -1.12 13.72 -7.83
N LYS A 119 -1.21 12.39 -7.86
CA LYS A 119 -1.28 11.55 -6.66
C LYS A 119 0.10 11.27 -6.05
N LYS A 120 1.19 11.40 -6.81
CA LYS A 120 2.55 10.99 -6.44
C LYS A 120 3.00 11.49 -5.06
N SER A 121 2.82 12.76 -4.79
CA SER A 121 3.25 13.36 -3.52
C SER A 121 2.52 12.76 -2.30
N ARG A 122 1.22 12.49 -2.44
CA ARG A 122 0.43 11.86 -1.37
C ARG A 122 0.84 10.41 -1.18
N MET A 123 1.04 9.68 -2.26
CA MET A 123 1.44 8.28 -2.24
C MET A 123 2.82 8.10 -1.60
N ARG A 124 3.79 8.98 -1.89
CA ARG A 124 5.09 8.98 -1.23
C ARG A 124 5.01 9.17 0.28
N LYS A 125 4.06 9.98 0.76
CA LYS A 125 3.84 10.12 2.21
C LYS A 125 3.28 8.84 2.83
N GLU A 126 2.38 8.17 2.14
CA GLU A 126 1.81 6.88 2.56
C GLU A 126 2.92 5.82 2.68
N MET A 127 3.79 5.70 1.66
CA MET A 127 4.90 4.74 1.69
C MET A 127 5.98 5.11 2.71
N ALA A 128 6.27 6.40 2.87
CA ALA A 128 7.18 6.84 3.92
C ALA A 128 6.63 6.55 5.33
N PHE A 129 5.32 6.58 5.51
CA PHE A 129 4.68 6.13 6.76
C PHE A 129 4.85 4.62 6.96
N TYR A 130 4.67 3.80 5.92
CA TYR A 130 4.94 2.37 6.01
C TYR A 130 6.42 2.08 6.30
N GLN A 131 7.34 2.81 5.67
CA GLN A 131 8.77 2.69 5.99
C GLN A 131 9.04 3.03 7.46
N LEU A 132 8.42 4.09 8.01
CA LEU A 132 8.53 4.42 9.43
C LEU A 132 8.06 3.28 10.32
N LEU A 133 6.97 2.62 9.98
CA LEU A 133 6.50 1.44 10.71
C LEU A 133 7.53 0.29 10.67
N PHE A 134 8.17 0.05 9.52
CA PHE A 134 9.24 -0.94 9.40
C PHE A 134 10.46 -0.61 10.27
N GLU A 135 10.83 0.68 10.36
CA GLU A 135 12.01 1.12 11.08
C GLU A 135 11.81 1.18 12.60
N GLU A 136 10.56 1.39 13.05
CA GLU A 136 10.25 1.66 14.46
C GLU A 136 9.48 0.51 15.15
N CYS A 137 8.96 -0.48 14.42
CA CYS A 137 8.31 -1.62 15.06
C CYS A 137 9.33 -2.51 15.76
N GLU A 138 8.86 -3.26 16.76
CA GLU A 138 9.70 -4.27 17.41
C GLU A 138 10.12 -5.37 16.41
N GLU A 139 11.37 -5.85 16.50
CA GLU A 139 11.89 -6.92 15.64
C GLU A 139 10.96 -8.14 15.59
N GLN A 140 10.34 -8.48 16.75
CA GLN A 140 9.43 -9.61 16.84
C GLN A 140 8.19 -9.44 15.95
N VAL A 141 7.72 -8.22 15.74
CA VAL A 141 6.57 -7.93 14.82
C VAL A 141 6.95 -8.29 13.39
N LEU A 142 8.16 -7.96 12.93
CA LEU A 142 8.65 -8.35 11.61
C LEU A 142 8.84 -9.86 11.49
N ILE A 143 9.44 -10.50 12.49
CA ILE A 143 9.64 -11.96 12.54
C ILE A 143 8.29 -12.69 12.46
N ASP A 144 7.30 -12.27 13.24
CA ASP A 144 5.95 -12.86 13.26
C ASP A 144 5.22 -12.66 11.89
N ALA A 145 5.57 -11.59 11.17
CA ALA A 145 5.12 -11.35 9.80
C ALA A 145 5.91 -12.15 8.74
N GLY A 146 6.91 -12.94 9.15
CA GLY A 146 7.75 -13.73 8.23
C GLY A 146 8.86 -12.91 7.55
N LEU A 147 9.17 -11.71 8.06
CA LEU A 147 10.20 -10.82 7.54
C LEU A 147 11.48 -10.87 8.38
N ASP A 148 12.63 -10.66 7.74
CA ASP A 148 13.91 -10.52 8.43
C ASP A 148 14.09 -9.08 8.94
N PRO A 149 14.17 -8.84 10.26
CA PRO A 149 14.28 -7.50 10.80
C PRO A 149 15.61 -6.80 10.49
N THR A 150 16.61 -7.53 9.99
CA THR A 150 17.90 -6.95 9.59
C THR A 150 17.86 -6.33 8.20
N ILE A 151 16.79 -6.56 7.45
CA ILE A 151 16.60 -6.08 6.08
C ILE A 151 15.73 -4.82 6.10
N GLY A 152 16.26 -3.74 5.56
CA GLY A 152 15.57 -2.46 5.46
C GLY A 152 14.73 -2.30 4.19
N VAL A 153 13.91 -1.26 4.15
CA VAL A 153 13.15 -0.84 2.97
C VAL A 153 14.06 -0.02 2.05
N THR A 154 14.22 -0.46 0.80
CA THR A 154 15.06 0.21 -0.22
C THR A 154 14.25 0.97 -1.26
N HIS A 155 13.10 0.47 -1.62
CA HIS A 155 12.22 1.05 -2.62
C HIS A 155 10.77 1.09 -2.13
N TRP A 156 9.95 1.89 -2.83
CA TRP A 156 8.50 1.94 -2.67
C TRP A 156 7.82 1.59 -3.98
N GLY A 157 6.75 0.80 -3.93
CA GLY A 157 6.04 0.36 -5.11
C GLY A 157 4.53 0.65 -5.06
N TRP A 158 3.97 0.92 -6.23
CA TRP A 158 2.51 1.05 -6.42
C TRP A 158 2.08 0.33 -7.67
N PHE A 159 1.03 -0.46 -7.57
CA PHE A 159 0.41 -1.13 -8.69
C PHE A 159 -1.00 -0.59 -8.96
N PHE A 160 -1.24 -0.16 -10.19
CA PHE A 160 -2.50 0.36 -10.69
C PHE A 160 -3.05 -0.54 -11.79
N PRO A 161 -3.76 -1.64 -11.48
CA PRO A 161 -4.25 -2.59 -12.48
C PRO A 161 -5.17 -1.93 -13.52
N ALA A 162 -6.04 -1.00 -13.11
CA ALA A 162 -6.92 -0.28 -14.03
C ALA A 162 -6.19 0.57 -15.10
N SER A 163 -4.91 0.85 -14.89
CA SER A 163 -4.05 1.57 -15.84
C SER A 163 -2.96 0.67 -16.41
N ASN A 164 -2.93 -0.61 -16.04
CA ASN A 164 -1.83 -1.54 -16.31
C ASN A 164 -0.46 -0.88 -16.04
N TYR A 165 -0.31 -0.28 -14.85
CA TYR A 165 0.83 0.57 -14.53
C TYR A 165 1.40 0.23 -13.16
N ILE A 166 2.69 -0.04 -13.15
CA ILE A 166 3.51 -0.16 -11.94
C ILE A 166 4.47 1.01 -11.86
N TYR A 167 4.66 1.51 -10.68
CA TYR A 167 5.64 2.53 -10.39
C TYR A 167 6.43 2.13 -9.14
N VAL A 168 7.74 1.97 -9.31
CA VAL A 168 8.69 1.68 -8.24
C VAL A 168 9.72 2.81 -8.21
N GLU A 169 10.11 3.27 -7.04
CA GLU A 169 11.16 4.26 -6.86
C GLU A 169 11.93 4.02 -5.56
N GLU A 170 13.20 4.43 -5.53
CA GLU A 170 14.00 4.45 -4.31
C GLU A 170 13.34 5.29 -3.20
N VAL A 171 13.57 4.89 -1.96
CA VAL A 171 13.12 5.63 -0.77
C VAL A 171 13.62 7.08 -0.77
N LYS A 172 12.81 8.01 -0.30
CA LYS A 172 13.13 9.44 -0.34
C LYS A 172 13.13 10.05 1.06
N LYS A 173 14.30 10.43 1.55
CA LYS A 173 14.48 11.13 2.84
C LYS A 173 13.53 12.30 3.03
N ARG A 174 13.26 13.08 1.97
CA ARG A 174 12.31 14.22 2.02
C ARG A 174 10.89 13.78 2.37
N SER A 175 10.46 12.62 1.89
CA SER A 175 9.13 12.11 2.19
C SER A 175 9.02 11.65 3.64
N MET A 176 10.05 11.00 4.17
CA MET A 176 10.16 10.66 5.59
C MET A 176 10.10 11.91 6.47
N THR A 177 10.94 12.92 6.19
CA THR A 177 10.88 14.22 6.89
C THR A 177 9.49 14.84 6.86
N SER A 178 8.77 14.71 5.73
CA SER A 178 7.39 15.22 5.61
C SER A 178 6.39 14.47 6.48
N VAL A 179 6.57 13.16 6.66
CA VAL A 179 5.74 12.34 7.58
C VAL A 179 6.01 12.75 9.02
N LEU A 180 7.28 12.77 9.43
CA LEU A 180 7.68 13.17 10.79
C LEU A 180 7.16 14.56 11.16
N ASN A 181 7.29 15.54 10.25
CA ASN A 181 6.74 16.88 10.45
C ASN A 181 5.21 16.89 10.55
N SER A 182 4.53 15.99 9.86
CA SER A 182 3.07 15.88 9.94
C SER A 182 2.64 15.27 11.26
N LEU A 183 3.37 14.28 11.77
CA LEU A 183 3.16 13.70 13.10
C LEU A 183 3.41 14.74 14.20
N GLY A 184 4.52 15.49 14.13
CA GLY A 184 4.82 16.57 15.08
C GLY A 184 3.69 17.58 15.17
N LYS A 185 3.18 18.07 14.03
CA LYS A 185 2.04 19.01 13.99
C LYS A 185 0.76 18.41 14.58
N LEU A 186 0.52 17.11 14.37
CA LEU A 186 -0.63 16.42 14.93
C LEU A 186 -0.54 16.33 16.45
N VAL A 187 0.66 16.01 16.97
CA VAL A 187 0.92 15.97 18.42
C VAL A 187 0.80 17.37 19.04
N ASP A 188 1.37 18.39 18.40
CA ASP A 188 1.24 19.79 18.87
C ASP A 188 -0.22 20.24 18.95
N ALA A 189 -1.02 19.92 17.92
CA ALA A 189 -2.46 20.21 17.90
C ALA A 189 -3.22 19.45 19.00
N TYR A 190 -2.83 18.19 19.24
CA TYR A 190 -3.40 17.37 20.30
C TYR A 190 -3.10 17.95 21.69
N LEU A 191 -1.85 18.32 21.96
CA LEU A 191 -1.43 18.90 23.24
C LEU A 191 -2.06 20.28 23.50
N ALA A 192 -2.27 21.06 22.43
CA ALA A 192 -2.91 22.36 22.50
C ALA A 192 -4.45 22.28 22.54
N GLU A 193 -5.02 21.08 22.35
CA GLU A 193 -6.46 20.88 22.13
C GLU A 193 -7.03 21.74 20.99
N ASP A 194 -6.17 22.09 20.01
CA ASP A 194 -6.49 22.97 18.88
C ASP A 194 -6.52 22.19 17.57
N PHE A 195 -7.71 21.87 17.08
CA PHE A 195 -7.96 21.19 15.82
C PHE A 195 -8.73 22.13 14.87
N PRO A 196 -8.03 23.09 14.22
CA PRO A 196 -8.70 24.08 13.39
C PRO A 196 -9.43 23.41 12.21
N TYR A 197 -10.67 23.82 12.00
CA TYR A 197 -11.45 23.36 10.86
C TYR A 197 -10.83 23.83 9.55
N GLN A 198 -10.59 22.87 8.62
CA GLN A 198 -10.12 23.18 7.28
C GLN A 198 -11.24 22.93 6.27
N TYR A 199 -11.85 24.00 5.80
CA TYR A 199 -12.83 23.88 4.73
C TYR A 199 -12.17 23.53 3.42
N PHE A 200 -12.59 22.39 2.83
CA PHE A 200 -12.22 21.99 1.48
C PHE A 200 -13.46 21.44 0.78
N TYR A 201 -14.01 22.21 -0.15
CA TYR A 201 -15.34 21.98 -0.72
C TYR A 201 -15.59 20.54 -1.20
N LYS A 202 -14.64 19.89 -1.89
CA LYS A 202 -14.78 18.52 -2.38
C LYS A 202 -14.91 17.45 -1.29
N LYS A 203 -14.31 17.71 -0.12
CA LYS A 203 -14.41 16.82 1.04
C LYS A 203 -15.63 17.17 1.87
N CYS A 204 -15.84 18.46 2.08
CA CYS A 204 -16.94 18.96 2.89
C CYS A 204 -18.31 18.65 2.25
N ASP A 205 -18.42 18.66 0.92
CA ASP A 205 -19.65 18.27 0.22
C ASP A 205 -20.10 16.83 0.50
N LYS A 206 -19.14 15.94 0.79
CA LYS A 206 -19.39 14.52 1.09
C LYS A 206 -19.27 14.18 2.58
N CYS A 207 -19.06 15.18 3.42
CA CYS A 207 -18.87 15.01 4.85
C CYS A 207 -20.23 14.80 5.55
N GLY A 208 -20.36 13.74 6.32
CA GLY A 208 -21.58 13.47 7.09
C GLY A 208 -21.88 14.55 8.16
N PHE A 209 -20.87 15.34 8.56
CA PHE A 209 -21.00 16.43 9.52
C PHE A 209 -21.17 17.81 8.88
N LYS A 210 -21.34 17.89 7.55
CA LYS A 210 -21.40 19.16 6.80
C LYS A 210 -22.40 20.16 7.41
N ASN A 211 -23.59 19.68 7.77
CA ASN A 211 -24.67 20.54 8.27
C ASN A 211 -24.42 21.08 9.69
N ASN A 212 -23.51 20.45 10.43
CA ASN A 212 -23.18 20.81 11.81
C ASN A 212 -21.78 21.46 11.90
N CYS A 213 -21.08 21.61 10.78
CA CYS A 213 -19.71 22.13 10.75
C CYS A 213 -19.71 23.62 10.46
N GLU A 214 -19.20 24.42 11.40
CA GLU A 214 -19.07 25.88 11.26
C GLU A 214 -18.23 26.28 10.04
N ALA A 215 -17.14 25.53 9.76
CA ALA A 215 -16.31 25.80 8.59
C ALA A 215 -17.03 25.58 7.26
N ALA A 216 -18.09 24.81 7.22
CA ALA A 216 -18.94 24.58 6.06
C ALA A 216 -20.15 25.53 6.01
N GLY A 217 -20.27 26.48 6.95
CA GLY A 217 -21.39 27.40 7.08
C GLY A 217 -22.64 26.75 7.70
N GLY A 218 -22.49 25.59 8.31
CA GLY A 218 -23.56 24.95 9.11
C GLY A 218 -23.73 25.67 10.43
N GLY A 219 -24.97 25.97 10.81
CA GLY A 219 -25.26 26.60 12.09
C GLY A 219 -25.09 25.63 13.26
N THR A 220 -24.49 26.11 14.33
CA THR A 220 -24.42 25.42 15.62
C THR A 220 -25.77 25.46 16.34
N THR A 221 -26.71 24.64 15.90
CA THR A 221 -27.86 24.30 16.78
C THR A 221 -27.74 22.83 17.15
N TYR A 222 -26.96 22.56 18.20
CA TYR A 222 -27.03 21.29 18.90
C TYR A 222 -28.28 21.33 19.80
N ASP A 223 -29.44 21.06 19.27
CA ASP A 223 -30.59 20.59 20.05
C ASP A 223 -30.44 19.09 20.23
N TRP A 224 -29.57 18.71 21.17
CA TRP A 224 -29.51 17.35 21.69
C TRP A 224 -30.47 17.21 22.87
N PHE A 225 -31.81 17.22 22.62
CA PHE A 225 -32.80 16.65 23.57
C PHE A 225 -34.13 16.39 22.85
#